data_a11acb586516e2562d8483946701d7b1
#
_entry.id   a11acb586516e2562d8483946701d7b1
#
_cell.length_a   1.000
_cell.length_b   1.000
_cell.length_c   1.000
_cell.angle_alpha   90.00
_cell.angle_beta   90.00
_cell.angle_gamma   90.00
#
_symmetry.space_group_name_H-M   'P 1'
#
loop_
_entity.id
_entity.type
_entity.pdbx_description
1 polymer ?
#
loop_
_entity_poly.entity_id
_entity_poly.type
_entity_poly.pdbx_seq_one_letter_code
_entity_poly.pdbx_strand_id
1 'polypeptide(L)' 'MTSPEPPLDPRRLTDLEERLTYQQHLIDQLNEVVLGQARQLERLGRELANYVTAVERLAQNSQGDDLPHEKPPHY' A
#
# COMPACT_ATOMS: atom_id res chain seq x y z
N MET A 1 45.92 33.03 -12.42
CA MET A 1 45.41 31.91 -13.14
C MET A 1 44.96 30.82 -12.21
N THR A 2 43.79 30.40 -12.39
CA THR A 2 43.28 29.36 -11.52
C THR A 2 43.72 28.02 -12.04
N SER A 3 44.26 27.22 -11.19
CA SER A 3 44.56 25.89 -11.63
C SER A 3 43.26 25.08 -11.69
N PRO A 4 43.15 24.23 -12.66
CA PRO A 4 41.98 23.39 -12.75
C PRO A 4 41.94 22.45 -11.55
N GLU A 5 40.74 22.07 -11.17
CA GLU A 5 40.60 21.10 -10.12
C GLU A 5 41.24 19.78 -10.57
N PRO A 6 41.90 19.10 -9.67
CA PRO A 6 42.46 17.82 -10.05
C PRO A 6 41.32 16.84 -10.39
N PRO A 7 41.57 15.98 -11.35
CA PRO A 7 40.54 14.98 -11.65
C PRO A 7 40.32 14.05 -10.46
N LEU A 8 39.17 13.48 -10.40
CA LEU A 8 38.87 12.50 -9.35
C LEU A 8 39.82 11.32 -9.48
N ASP A 9 40.32 10.87 -8.35
CA ASP A 9 41.08 9.66 -8.29
C ASP A 9 40.20 8.54 -8.88
N PRO A 10 40.76 7.72 -9.78
CA PRO A 10 39.96 6.61 -10.33
C PRO A 10 39.32 5.71 -9.29
N ARG A 11 39.97 5.55 -8.15
CA ARG A 11 39.40 4.73 -7.07
C ARG A 11 38.16 5.40 -6.48
N ARG A 12 38.22 6.72 -6.33
CA ARG A 12 37.06 7.46 -5.81
C ARG A 12 35.93 7.43 -6.79
N LEU A 13 36.23 7.52 -8.07
CA LEU A 13 35.23 7.47 -9.09
C LEU A 13 34.54 6.10 -9.10
N THR A 14 35.33 5.03 -9.04
CA THR A 14 34.81 3.68 -8.97
C THR A 14 33.95 3.49 -7.74
N ASP A 15 34.43 4.00 -6.60
CA ASP A 15 33.67 3.90 -5.36
C ASP A 15 32.32 4.59 -5.47
N LEU A 16 32.29 5.78 -6.06
CA LEU A 16 31.04 6.50 -6.27
C LEU A 16 30.12 5.76 -7.22
N GLU A 17 30.67 5.17 -8.26
CA GLU A 17 29.88 4.38 -9.20
C GLU A 17 29.25 3.19 -8.52
N GLU A 18 30.01 2.53 -7.67
CA GLU A 18 29.50 1.40 -6.90
C GLU A 18 28.38 1.81 -5.97
N ARG A 19 28.55 2.95 -5.31
CA ARG A 19 27.53 3.47 -4.41
C ARG A 19 26.26 3.83 -5.16
N LEU A 20 26.42 4.45 -6.34
CA LEU A 20 25.27 4.80 -7.15
C LEU A 20 24.53 3.56 -7.62
N THR A 21 25.28 2.53 -8.03
CA THR A 21 24.66 1.27 -8.45
C THR A 21 23.89 0.64 -7.31
N TYR A 22 24.49 0.64 -6.13
CA TYR A 22 23.84 0.07 -4.96
C TYR A 22 22.58 0.86 -4.60
N GLN A 23 22.66 2.18 -4.62
CA GLN A 23 21.51 3.02 -4.33
C GLN A 23 20.40 2.83 -5.35
N GLN A 24 20.74 2.68 -6.62
CA GLN A 24 19.76 2.43 -7.65
C GLN A 24 19.05 1.10 -7.38
N HIS A 25 19.80 0.11 -6.99
CA HIS A 25 19.25 -1.20 -6.65
C HIS A 25 18.27 -1.09 -5.48
N LEU A 26 18.64 -0.34 -4.44
CA LEU A 26 17.76 -0.12 -3.29
C LEU A 26 16.50 0.63 -3.68
N ILE A 27 16.63 1.64 -4.55
CA ILE A 27 15.48 2.39 -5.02
C ILE A 27 14.53 1.47 -5.76
N ASP A 28 15.06 0.61 -6.63
CA ASP A 28 14.23 -0.33 -7.37
C ASP A 28 13.51 -1.29 -6.44
N GLN A 29 14.20 -1.78 -5.43
CA GLN A 29 13.59 -2.66 -4.43
C GLN A 29 12.49 -1.95 -3.64
N LEU A 30 12.76 -0.72 -3.23
CA LEU A 30 11.77 0.06 -2.49
C LEU A 30 10.57 0.36 -3.35
N ASN A 31 10.77 0.65 -4.63
CA ASN A 31 9.66 0.87 -5.54
C ASN A 31 8.78 -0.37 -5.64
N GLU A 32 9.38 -1.55 -5.69
CA GLU A 32 8.61 -2.79 -5.71
C GLU A 32 7.79 -2.97 -4.44
N VAL A 33 8.40 -2.66 -3.30
CA VAL A 33 7.70 -2.74 -2.03
C VAL A 33 6.52 -1.77 -1.99
N VAL A 34 6.75 -0.53 -2.41
CA VAL A 34 5.69 0.48 -2.43
C VAL A 34 4.54 0.06 -3.33
N LEU A 35 4.85 -0.44 -4.52
CA LEU A 35 3.81 -0.92 -5.43
C LEU A 35 3.05 -2.11 -4.84
N GLY A 36 3.76 -3.01 -4.19
CA GLY A 36 3.12 -4.14 -3.51
C GLY A 36 2.20 -3.70 -2.41
N GLN A 37 2.63 -2.71 -1.63
CA GLN A 37 1.80 -2.17 -0.56
C GLN A 37 0.58 -1.45 -1.10
N ALA A 38 0.74 -0.73 -2.20
CA ALA A 38 -0.39 -0.05 -2.83
C ALA A 38 -1.45 -1.06 -3.26
N ARG A 39 -1.02 -2.17 -3.86
CA ARG A 39 -1.95 -3.23 -4.26
C ARG A 39 -2.63 -3.86 -3.06
N GLN A 40 -1.89 -4.05 -1.97
CA GLN A 40 -2.44 -4.58 -0.74
C GLN A 40 -3.50 -3.66 -0.16
N LEU A 41 -3.21 -2.36 -0.13
CA LEU A 41 -4.16 -1.37 0.36
C LEU A 41 -5.43 -1.35 -0.47
N GLU A 42 -5.28 -1.43 -1.79
CA GLU A 42 -6.43 -1.50 -2.68
C GLU A 42 -7.31 -2.71 -2.37
N ARG A 43 -6.68 -3.86 -2.20
CA ARG A 43 -7.41 -5.08 -1.90
C ARG A 43 -8.12 -4.98 -0.56
N LEU A 44 -7.43 -4.49 0.46
CA LEU A 44 -8.04 -4.30 1.77
C LEU A 44 -9.19 -3.32 1.72
N GLY A 45 -9.04 -2.26 0.93
CA GLY A 45 -10.14 -1.30 0.76
C GLY A 45 -11.37 -1.94 0.15
N ARG A 46 -11.17 -2.79 -0.87
CA ARG A 46 -12.30 -3.50 -1.48
C ARG A 46 -12.93 -4.48 -0.52
N GLU A 47 -12.11 -5.21 0.23
CA GLU A 47 -12.62 -6.16 1.22
C GLU A 47 -13.41 -5.45 2.31
N LEU A 48 -12.91 -4.32 2.76
CA LEU A 48 -13.62 -3.53 3.75
C LEU A 48 -14.95 -3.02 3.23
N ALA A 49 -14.95 -2.50 2.00
CA ALA A 49 -16.20 -2.02 1.39
C ALA A 49 -17.21 -3.13 1.27
N ASN A 50 -16.77 -4.34 0.88
CA ASN A 50 -17.65 -5.48 0.79
C ASN A 50 -18.19 -5.87 2.16
N TYR A 51 -17.34 -5.82 3.16
CA TYR A 51 -17.74 -6.16 4.51
C TYR A 51 -18.79 -5.17 5.05
N VAL A 52 -18.54 -3.88 4.83
CA VAL A 52 -19.50 -2.84 5.23
C VAL A 52 -20.84 -3.05 4.55
N THR A 53 -20.81 -3.34 3.24
CA THR A 53 -22.04 -3.60 2.50
C THR A 53 -22.79 -4.82 3.09
N ALA A 54 -22.05 -5.86 3.42
CA ALA A 54 -22.67 -7.05 4.00
C ALA A 54 -23.31 -6.75 5.35
N VAL A 55 -22.61 -5.97 6.18
CA VAL A 55 -23.14 -5.58 7.48
C VAL A 55 -24.40 -4.74 7.33
N GLU A 56 -24.38 -3.82 6.38
CA GLU A 56 -25.55 -2.98 6.10
C GLU A 56 -26.74 -3.81 5.67
N ARG A 57 -26.51 -4.82 4.83
CA ARG A 57 -27.58 -5.70 4.39
C ARG A 57 -28.15 -6.50 5.55
N LEU A 58 -27.28 -6.99 6.42
CA LEU A 58 -27.73 -7.69 7.60
C LEU A 58 -28.57 -6.81 8.50
N ALA A 59 -28.14 -5.57 8.69
CA ALA A 59 -28.90 -4.64 9.51
C ALA A 59 -30.27 -4.36 8.90
N GLN A 60 -30.32 -4.18 7.59
CA GLN A 60 -31.59 -3.94 6.91
C GLN A 60 -32.52 -5.16 7.00
N ASN A 61 -31.94 -6.33 6.79
CA ASN A 61 -32.75 -7.55 6.88
C ASN A 61 -33.27 -7.78 8.29
N SER A 62 -32.43 -7.51 9.27
CA SER A 62 -32.82 -7.63 10.64
C SER A 62 -33.95 -6.70 10.98
N GLN A 63 -33.90 -5.47 10.50
CA GLN A 63 -34.98 -4.53 10.73
C GLN A 63 -36.24 -4.94 9.99
N GLY A 64 -36.07 -5.49 8.80
CA GLY A 64 -37.22 -5.97 8.03
C GLY A 64 -37.88 -7.20 8.63
N ASP A 65 -37.08 -8.09 9.21
CA ASP A 65 -37.60 -9.30 9.77
C ASP A 65 -38.20 -9.09 11.12
N ASP A 66 -37.75 -8.21 11.86
CA ASP A 66 -38.09 -8.03 13.17
C ASP A 66 -39.33 -7.39 13.38
N LEU A 67 -39.89 -7.17 12.82
CA LEU A 67 -40.99 -6.53 13.16
C LEU A 67 -42.02 -7.30 13.59
N PRO A 68 -41.99 -7.71 14.29
CA PRO A 68 -42.37 -8.22 14.73
C PRO A 68 -42.16 -8.79 15.39
N HIS A 69 -41.33 -8.36 15.53
CA HIS A 69 -41.08 -9.01 15.88
C HIS A 69 -41.39 -9.31 16.50
N GLU A 70 -41.47 -9.26 16.52
CA GLU A 70 -41.47 -9.62 16.82
C GLU A 70 -42.07 -10.14 16.86
N LYS A 71 -42.46 -10.30 16.90
CA LYS A 71 -42.86 -10.94 16.85
C LYS A 71 -43.22 -11.41 17.15
N PRO A 72 -43.55 -11.27 17.05
CA PRO A 72 -43.86 -11.98 17.20
C PRO A 72 -44.33 -12.49 17.35
N PRO A 73 -44.70 -12.63 17.35
CA PRO A 73 -45.01 -13.33 17.27
C PRO A 73 -45.69 -13.78 17.22
N HIS A 74 -46.04 -13.77 17.11
CA HIS A 74 -46.34 -14.24 16.75
C HIS A 74 -46.83 -14.85 16.79
N TYR A 75 -47.17 -15.03 16.86
CA TYR A 75 -47.15 -15.34 16.67
C TYR A 75 -47.35 -15.95 16.70
#